data_bcbc8fcaafeecb966573604594fbfadf
#
_entry.id   bcbc8fcaafeecb966573604594fbfadf
#
_cell.length_a   1.000
_cell.length_b   1.000
_cell.length_c   1.000
_cell.angle_alpha   90.00
_cell.angle_beta   90.00
_cell.angle_gamma   90.00
#
_symmetry.space_group_name_H-M   'P 1'
#
loop_
_entity.id
_entity.type
_entity.pdbx_description
1 polymer ?
#
loop_
_entity_poly.entity_id
_entity_poly.type
_entity_poly.pdbx_seq_one_letter_code
_entity_poly.pdbx_strand_id
1 'polypeptide(L)'
;MKSHLHKVKRIFDYTDKSEYDFILNQSERSQPIPHSYYTKFLRSLKQEDFAHYPNTKNFKEKICNFYNVKPENLFLSDGSDVGIKSIFETFTTCGNIVTSEPSFPMY
;
A
#
# COMPACT_ATOMS: atom_id res chain seq x y z
N MET A 1 -25.59 17.43 -18.14
CA MET A 1 -25.10 16.05 -17.99
C MET A 1 -24.95 15.78 -16.50
N LYS A 2 -25.88 15.05 -15.86
CA LYS A 2 -25.76 14.71 -14.43
C LYS A 2 -24.85 13.49 -14.34
N SER A 3 -23.65 13.68 -13.80
CA SER A 3 -22.74 12.57 -13.50
C SER A 3 -23.39 11.71 -12.41
N HIS A 4 -23.82 10.51 -12.77
CA HIS A 4 -24.19 9.50 -11.80
C HIS A 4 -22.88 8.94 -11.16
N LEU A 5 -22.29 9.72 -10.27
CA LEU A 5 -21.32 9.18 -9.34
C LEU A 5 -22.08 8.23 -8.42
N HIS A 6 -22.09 6.95 -8.76
CA HIS A 6 -22.48 5.93 -7.83
C HIS A 6 -21.59 6.08 -6.60
N LYS A 7 -22.21 6.37 -5.45
CA LYS A 7 -21.49 6.37 -4.17
C LYS A 7 -20.99 4.95 -3.96
N VAL A 8 -19.70 4.75 -4.22
CA VAL A 8 -19.03 3.50 -3.83
C VAL A 8 -19.09 3.44 -2.31
N LYS A 9 -20.01 2.64 -1.78
CA LYS A 9 -20.13 2.40 -0.36
C LYS A 9 -19.00 1.44 0.01
N ARG A 10 -17.88 1.96 0.51
CA ARG A 10 -16.88 1.14 1.17
C ARG A 10 -17.54 0.49 2.38
N ILE A 11 -17.76 -0.80 2.31
CA ILE A 11 -18.13 -1.59 3.49
C ILE A 11 -16.82 -1.84 4.24
N PHE A 12 -16.48 -0.92 5.15
CA PHE A 12 -15.48 -1.21 6.17
C PHE A 12 -16.16 -2.05 7.24
N ASP A 13 -16.22 -3.35 7.03
CA ASP A 13 -16.46 -4.27 8.14
C ASP A 13 -15.19 -4.30 9.00
N TYR A 14 -15.20 -3.51 10.05
CA TYR A 14 -14.29 -3.73 11.17
C TYR A 14 -14.76 -4.99 11.90
N THR A 15 -14.45 -6.12 11.33
CA THR A 15 -14.70 -7.41 11.97
C THR A 15 -13.82 -7.47 13.22
N ASP A 16 -14.44 -7.71 14.37
CA ASP A 16 -13.66 -7.98 15.58
C ASP A 16 -12.84 -9.26 15.33
N LYS A 17 -11.52 -9.09 15.21
CA LYS A 17 -10.59 -10.17 14.88
C LYS A 17 -10.56 -11.27 15.95
N SER A 18 -11.09 -10.99 17.16
CA SER A 18 -11.16 -11.95 18.26
C SER A 18 -12.20 -13.06 18.04
N GLU A 19 -13.16 -12.87 17.12
CA GLU A 19 -14.23 -13.82 16.85
C GLU A 19 -13.86 -14.92 15.81
N TYR A 20 -12.68 -14.81 15.17
CA TYR A 20 -12.29 -15.68 14.06
C TYR A 20 -10.93 -16.33 14.29
N ASP A 21 -10.87 -17.63 14.06
CA ASP A 21 -9.60 -18.38 14.06
C ASP A 21 -8.70 -18.01 12.88
N PHE A 22 -9.31 -17.63 11.74
CA PHE A 22 -8.62 -17.25 10.53
C PHE A 22 -9.26 -16.02 9.88
N ILE A 23 -8.45 -15.03 9.52
CA ILE A 23 -8.87 -13.83 8.81
C ILE A 23 -8.25 -13.87 7.41
N LEU A 24 -9.09 -14.06 6.38
CA LEU A 24 -8.65 -14.19 4.98
C LEU A 24 -9.06 -13.01 4.10
N ASN A 25 -9.76 -12.03 4.65
CA ASN A 25 -10.27 -10.86 3.93
C ASN A 25 -9.28 -9.69 3.85
N GLN A 26 -8.12 -9.81 4.49
CA GLN A 26 -7.07 -8.79 4.51
C GLN A 26 -5.72 -9.45 4.29
N SER A 27 -4.86 -8.81 3.49
CA SER A 27 -3.49 -9.28 3.24
C SER A 27 -2.57 -8.93 4.41
N GLU A 28 -2.89 -9.47 5.59
CA GLU A 28 -2.10 -9.28 6.81
C GLU A 28 -1.18 -10.46 7.07
N ARG A 29 -0.09 -10.18 7.74
CA ARG A 29 0.79 -11.23 8.23
C ARG A 29 0.13 -11.97 9.40
N SER A 30 -0.08 -13.27 9.27
CA SER A 30 -0.67 -14.12 10.32
C SER A 30 0.25 -14.35 11.53
N GLN A 31 1.56 -14.26 11.32
CA GLN A 31 2.57 -14.46 12.36
C GLN A 31 3.21 -13.12 12.75
N PRO A 32 3.47 -12.88 14.04
CA PRO A 32 4.18 -11.69 14.46
C PRO A 32 5.59 -11.64 13.85
N ILE A 33 6.13 -10.44 13.71
CA ILE A 33 7.52 -10.26 13.28
C ILE A 33 8.43 -10.90 14.34
N PRO A 34 9.46 -11.69 13.95
CA PRO A 34 10.38 -12.26 14.91
C PRO A 34 10.96 -11.20 15.85
N HIS A 35 10.99 -11.48 17.15
CA HIS A 35 11.37 -10.51 18.19
C HIS A 35 12.73 -9.85 17.95
N SER A 36 13.69 -10.59 17.41
CA SER A 36 15.03 -10.06 17.08
C SER A 36 14.97 -8.93 16.04
N TYR A 37 14.14 -9.07 15.00
CA TYR A 37 13.93 -8.02 13.99
C TYR A 37 13.19 -6.83 14.55
N TYR A 38 12.12 -7.07 15.32
CA TYR A 38 11.36 -6.04 15.99
C TYR A 38 12.24 -5.19 16.91
N THR A 39 13.02 -5.85 17.79
CA THR A 39 13.91 -5.15 18.72
C THR A 39 15.03 -4.39 17.99
N LYS A 40 15.60 -4.98 16.93
CA LYS A 40 16.63 -4.30 16.12
C LYS A 40 16.04 -3.06 15.45
N PHE A 41 14.84 -3.14 14.90
CA PHE A 41 14.15 -2.02 14.29
C PHE A 41 13.92 -0.88 15.30
N LEU A 42 13.32 -1.18 16.46
CA LEU A 42 13.06 -0.17 17.49
C LEU A 42 14.34 0.52 17.97
N ARG A 43 15.43 -0.22 18.13
CA ARG A 43 16.73 0.35 18.53
C ARG A 43 17.38 1.20 17.46
N SER A 44 16.99 1.06 16.20
CA SER A 44 17.52 1.86 15.10
C SER A 44 16.82 3.22 14.94
N LEU A 45 15.64 3.40 15.55
CA LEU A 45 14.87 4.63 15.48
C LEU A 45 15.50 5.72 16.34
N LYS A 46 15.53 6.94 15.81
CA LYS A 46 15.98 8.16 16.49
C LYS A 46 14.81 9.13 16.63
N GLN A 47 14.91 10.08 17.56
CA GLN A 47 13.88 11.09 17.74
C GLN A 47 13.63 11.92 16.47
N GLU A 48 14.69 12.17 15.71
CA GLU A 48 14.63 12.93 14.45
C GLU A 48 13.80 12.23 13.38
N ASP A 49 13.75 10.90 13.40
CA ASP A 49 12.96 10.11 12.45
C ASP A 49 11.45 10.37 12.57
N PHE A 50 11.00 10.87 13.73
CA PHE A 50 9.61 11.25 13.97
C PHE A 50 9.32 12.73 13.69
N ALA A 51 10.32 13.54 13.53
CA ALA A 51 10.18 14.99 13.37
C ALA A 51 10.40 15.46 11.93
N HIS A 52 11.16 14.72 11.14
CA HIS A 52 11.58 15.13 9.81
C HIS A 52 10.93 14.27 8.72
N TYR A 53 10.79 14.84 7.53
CA TYR A 53 10.43 14.06 6.36
C TYR A 53 11.50 13.00 6.06
N PRO A 54 11.11 11.76 5.80
CA PRO A 54 12.06 10.68 5.57
C PRO A 54 12.86 10.89 4.29
N ASN A 55 14.17 10.66 4.35
CA ASN A 55 14.99 10.56 3.15
C ASN A 55 14.88 9.17 2.56
N THR A 56 14.06 9.02 1.54
CA THR A 56 13.80 7.74 0.88
C THR A 56 14.84 7.32 -0.14
N LYS A 57 15.88 8.15 -0.41
CA LYS A 57 16.88 7.89 -1.47
C LYS A 57 17.57 6.53 -1.29
N ASN A 58 18.15 6.29 -0.12
CA ASN A 58 18.87 5.02 0.14
C ASN A 58 17.93 3.81 0.08
N PHE A 59 16.67 3.97 0.49
CA PHE A 59 15.67 2.93 0.39
C PHE A 59 15.34 2.62 -1.06
N LYS A 60 15.11 3.65 -1.87
CA LYS A 60 14.85 3.53 -3.31
C LYS A 60 16.01 2.83 -4.03
N GLU A 61 17.25 3.23 -3.74
CA GLU A 61 18.45 2.60 -4.31
C GLU A 61 18.54 1.10 -3.95
N LYS A 62 18.28 0.72 -2.71
CA LYS A 62 18.26 -0.69 -2.29
C LYS A 62 17.20 -1.51 -3.03
N ILE A 63 16.00 -0.97 -3.22
CA ILE A 63 14.94 -1.63 -3.99
C ILE A 63 15.34 -1.75 -5.45
N CYS A 64 15.87 -0.69 -6.06
CA CYS A 64 16.33 -0.72 -7.44
C CYS A 64 17.40 -1.79 -7.67
N ASN A 65 18.36 -1.90 -6.76
CA ASN A 65 19.39 -2.92 -6.82
C ASN A 65 18.83 -4.33 -6.64
N PHE A 66 17.89 -4.50 -5.70
CA PHE A 66 17.28 -5.82 -5.44
C PHE A 66 16.48 -6.35 -6.64
N TYR A 67 15.70 -5.47 -7.29
CA TYR A 67 14.88 -5.84 -8.45
C TYR A 67 15.58 -5.63 -9.79
N ASN A 68 16.82 -5.15 -9.79
CA ASN A 68 17.58 -4.81 -11.01
C ASN A 68 16.81 -3.87 -11.95
N VAL A 69 16.23 -2.81 -11.38
CA VAL A 69 15.51 -1.76 -12.12
C VAL A 69 16.19 -0.42 -11.94
N LYS A 70 16.03 0.47 -12.91
CA LYS A 70 16.55 1.83 -12.81
C LYS A 70 15.67 2.69 -11.89
N PRO A 71 16.24 3.70 -11.20
CA PRO A 71 15.48 4.57 -10.31
C PRO A 71 14.30 5.30 -10.98
N GLU A 72 14.43 5.65 -12.26
CA GLU A 72 13.35 6.27 -13.02
C GLU A 72 12.17 5.33 -13.31
N ASN A 73 12.38 4.01 -13.21
CA ASN A 73 11.36 2.99 -13.42
C ASN A 73 10.72 2.51 -12.09
N LEU A 74 11.04 3.17 -10.98
CA LEU A 74 10.51 2.84 -9.65
C LEU A 74 9.74 4.01 -9.06
N PHE A 75 8.46 3.80 -8.81
CA PHE A 75 7.61 4.67 -8.01
C PHE A 75 7.37 4.04 -6.64
N LEU A 76 7.59 4.81 -5.58
CA LEU A 76 7.28 4.41 -4.20
C LEU A 76 5.97 5.04 -3.77
N SER A 77 5.08 4.26 -3.20
CA SER A 77 3.78 4.70 -2.71
C SER A 77 3.51 4.21 -1.28
N ASP A 78 2.62 4.88 -0.59
CA ASP A 78 2.15 4.48 0.75
C ASP A 78 1.13 3.33 0.63
N GLY A 79 1.64 2.17 0.22
CA GLY A 79 0.84 0.97 -0.01
C GLY A 79 0.23 0.88 -1.41
N SER A 80 -0.40 -0.28 -1.67
CA SER A 80 -1.00 -0.60 -2.98
C SER A 80 -2.14 0.33 -3.37
N ASP A 81 -2.96 0.76 -2.41
CA ASP A 81 -4.12 1.61 -2.67
C ASP A 81 -3.70 2.95 -3.28
N VAL A 82 -2.67 3.59 -2.69
CA VAL A 82 -2.12 4.84 -3.22
C VAL A 82 -1.44 4.61 -4.56
N GLY A 83 -0.76 3.48 -4.74
CA GLY A 83 -0.15 3.10 -6.01
C GLY A 83 -1.19 2.95 -7.13
N ILE A 84 -2.26 2.20 -6.90
CA ILE A 84 -3.37 2.00 -7.83
C ILE A 84 -4.03 3.34 -8.17
N LYS A 85 -4.36 4.14 -7.15
CA LYS A 85 -4.93 5.48 -7.35
C LYS A 85 -4.04 6.35 -8.24
N SER A 86 -2.74 6.37 -7.99
CA SER A 86 -1.78 7.18 -8.78
C SER A 86 -1.72 6.73 -10.24
N ILE A 87 -1.81 5.41 -10.51
CA ILE A 87 -1.88 4.86 -11.86
C ILE A 87 -3.16 5.36 -12.55
N PHE A 88 -4.31 5.25 -11.90
CA PHE A 88 -5.56 5.72 -12.49
C PHE A 88 -5.55 7.23 -12.75
N GLU A 89 -5.10 8.04 -11.80
CA GLU A 89 -5.01 9.49 -11.97
C GLU A 89 -4.05 9.92 -13.09
N THR A 90 -2.98 9.15 -13.31
CA THR A 90 -1.96 9.48 -14.31
C THR A 90 -2.36 9.04 -15.72
N PHE A 91 -2.90 7.83 -15.87
CA PHE A 91 -3.06 7.19 -17.16
C PHE A 91 -4.50 7.13 -17.69
N THR A 92 -5.50 7.52 -16.87
CA THR A 92 -6.92 7.41 -17.25
C THR A 92 -7.63 8.74 -17.38
N THR A 93 -6.92 9.77 -17.78
CA THR A 93 -7.51 11.10 -18.03
C THR A 93 -8.51 11.12 -19.19
N CYS A 94 -8.37 10.20 -20.15
CA CYS A 94 -9.25 10.04 -21.31
C CYS A 94 -9.38 8.55 -21.64
N GLY A 95 -10.62 8.07 -21.82
CA GLY A 95 -10.87 6.71 -22.29
C GLY A 95 -11.63 5.82 -21.31
N ASN A 96 -11.68 4.54 -21.63
CA ASN A 96 -12.36 3.52 -20.85
C ASN A 96 -11.34 2.68 -20.08
N ILE A 97 -11.70 2.32 -18.86
CA ILE A 97 -10.92 1.38 -18.03
C ILE A 97 -11.63 0.03 -18.11
N VAL A 98 -10.86 -1.03 -18.32
CA VAL A 98 -11.36 -2.41 -18.30
C VAL A 98 -10.81 -3.09 -17.06
N THR A 99 -11.71 -3.57 -16.21
CA THR A 99 -11.38 -4.33 -15.00
C THR A 99 -12.11 -5.68 -15.01
N SER A 100 -11.62 -6.65 -14.25
CA SER A 100 -12.30 -7.93 -14.04
C SER A 100 -13.19 -7.85 -12.80
N GLU A 101 -14.32 -8.58 -12.80
CA GLU A 101 -15.17 -8.80 -11.63
C GLU A 101 -15.35 -10.31 -11.39
N PRO A 102 -15.32 -10.75 -10.13
CA PRO A 102 -15.02 -10.00 -8.90
C PRO A 102 -13.55 -9.60 -8.80
N SER A 103 -13.27 -8.42 -8.21
CA SER A 103 -11.93 -7.87 -8.07
C SER A 103 -11.76 -7.09 -6.76
N PHE A 104 -10.54 -6.59 -6.53
CA PHE A 104 -10.24 -5.76 -5.36
C PHE A 104 -10.98 -4.41 -5.46
N PRO A 105 -11.62 -3.92 -4.36
CA PRO A 105 -12.48 -2.74 -4.41
C PRO A 105 -11.81 -1.42 -4.81
N MET A 106 -10.50 -1.41 -4.97
CA MET A 106 -9.73 -0.21 -5.35
C MET A 106 -9.59 -0.02 -6.87
N TYR A 107 -10.03 -1.00 -7.69
CA TYR A 107 -10.06 -0.87 -9.16
C TYR A 107 -11.30 -0.17 -9.66
#